data_586b222ca17236e0a2afce7e365b98ec
#
_entry.id   586b222ca17236e0a2afce7e365b98ec
#
_cell.length_a   1.000
_cell.length_b   1.000
_cell.length_c   1.000
_cell.angle_alpha   90.00
_cell.angle_beta   90.00
_cell.angle_gamma   90.00
#
_symmetry.space_group_name_H-M   'P 1'
#
loop_
_entity.id
_entity.type
_entity.pdbx_description
1 polymer ?
#
loop_
_entity_poly.entity_id
_entity_poly.type
_entity_poly.pdbx_seq_one_letter_code
_entity_poly.pdbx_strand_id
1 'polypeptide(L)'
;MAYLEKNLIIKKSLLPGAGMGLFTNVNISKGTRIVEYKGRLQPWKDLKKEDGRNAYIFRINNRIAINALPYKKAMGRFANDAKGLARVPGLKNNSEYMVEGNKCFIDATRNILKGEEIFVEYGKEFWDLIKKIEKEKRMKSSKK
;
A
#
# COMPACT_ATOMS: atom_id res chain seq x y z
N MET A 1 -16.90 0.54 13.35
CA MET A 1 -17.72 0.41 12.14
C MET A 1 -16.93 -0.34 11.07
N ALA A 2 -17.50 -1.37 10.52
CA ALA A 2 -16.84 -2.08 9.42
C ALA A 2 -17.03 -1.30 8.12
N TYR A 3 -15.96 -1.16 7.34
CA TYR A 3 -16.05 -0.57 6.01
C TYR A 3 -16.45 -1.66 5.02
N LEU A 4 -15.61 -1.91 4.00
CA LEU A 4 -15.96 -2.88 2.98
C LEU A 4 -15.21 -4.21 3.11
N GLU A 5 -14.59 -4.50 4.27
CA GLU A 5 -13.74 -5.68 4.45
C GLU A 5 -14.43 -6.99 4.03
N LYS A 6 -15.73 -7.12 4.30
CA LYS A 6 -16.49 -8.33 3.92
C LYS A 6 -16.65 -8.48 2.42
N ASN A 7 -16.47 -7.41 1.68
CA ASN A 7 -16.62 -7.35 0.22
C ASN A 7 -15.27 -7.28 -0.49
N LEU A 8 -14.17 -7.41 0.25
CA LEU A 8 -12.82 -7.38 -0.30
C LEU A 8 -12.24 -8.79 -0.33
N ILE A 9 -11.36 -9.03 -1.31
CA ILE A 9 -10.75 -10.34 -1.54
C ILE A 9 -9.24 -10.15 -1.68
N ILE A 10 -8.47 -11.01 -1.03
CA ILE A 10 -7.02 -11.07 -1.18
C ILE A 10 -6.69 -12.18 -2.15
N LYS A 11 -6.05 -11.86 -3.26
CA LYS A 11 -5.60 -12.86 -4.23
C LYS A 11 -4.40 -12.32 -4.99
N LYS A 12 -3.80 -13.12 -5.86
CA LYS A 12 -2.59 -12.73 -6.60
C LYS A 12 -2.83 -11.43 -7.37
N SER A 13 -1.94 -10.46 -7.17
CA SER A 13 -2.01 -9.16 -7.86
C SER A 13 -1.83 -9.31 -9.37
N LEU A 14 -2.44 -8.42 -10.13
CA LEU A 14 -2.22 -8.32 -11.58
C LEU A 14 -0.84 -7.74 -11.91
N LEU A 15 -0.17 -7.13 -10.93
CA LEU A 15 1.18 -6.60 -11.12
C LEU A 15 2.21 -7.71 -10.95
N PRO A 16 3.06 -7.97 -11.96
CA PRO A 16 4.08 -9.02 -11.86
C PRO A 16 5.02 -8.81 -10.66
N GLY A 17 5.24 -9.86 -9.89
CA GLY A 17 6.16 -9.83 -8.75
C GLY A 17 5.64 -9.10 -7.52
N ALA A 18 4.42 -8.58 -7.54
CA ALA A 18 3.86 -7.84 -6.40
C ALA A 18 3.26 -8.76 -5.33
N GLY A 19 3.19 -10.06 -5.59
CA GLY A 19 2.59 -11.01 -4.66
C GLY A 19 1.07 -10.89 -4.63
N MET A 20 0.50 -10.81 -3.43
CA MET A 20 -0.96 -10.68 -3.27
C MET A 20 -1.40 -9.24 -3.45
N GLY A 21 -2.64 -9.06 -3.88
CA GLY A 21 -3.28 -7.75 -4.03
C GLY A 21 -4.65 -7.75 -3.40
N LEU A 22 -5.25 -6.57 -3.35
CA LEU A 22 -6.58 -6.34 -2.78
C LEU A 22 -7.57 -6.12 -3.90
N PHE A 23 -8.64 -6.90 -3.91
CA PHE A 23 -9.68 -6.84 -4.96
C PHE A 23 -11.05 -6.59 -4.32
N THR A 24 -11.96 -6.02 -5.10
CA THR A 24 -13.33 -5.80 -4.62
C THR A 24 -14.31 -6.78 -5.26
N ASN A 25 -15.27 -7.25 -4.44
CA ASN A 25 -16.36 -8.11 -4.90
C ASN A 25 -17.66 -7.32 -5.14
N VAL A 26 -17.61 -6.00 -5.03
CA VAL A 26 -18.76 -5.10 -5.26
C VAL A 26 -18.29 -3.86 -6.01
N ASN A 27 -19.21 -3.14 -6.65
CA ASN A 27 -18.90 -1.84 -7.24
C ASN A 27 -18.68 -0.82 -6.12
N ILE A 28 -17.65 0.01 -6.25
CA ILE A 28 -17.31 1.05 -5.27
C ILE A 28 -17.38 2.41 -5.98
N SER A 29 -18.16 3.33 -5.40
CA SER A 29 -18.29 4.67 -5.97
C SER A 29 -17.11 5.56 -5.58
N LYS A 30 -16.72 6.46 -6.47
CA LYS A 30 -15.72 7.49 -6.18
C LYS A 30 -16.05 8.19 -4.86
N GLY A 31 -15.04 8.39 -4.01
CA GLY A 31 -15.19 9.05 -2.72
C GLY A 31 -15.53 8.12 -1.57
N THR A 32 -15.79 6.83 -1.84
CA THR A 32 -16.09 5.86 -0.79
C THR A 32 -14.83 5.54 0.01
N ARG A 33 -14.96 5.53 1.35
CA ARG A 33 -13.92 5.03 2.23
C ARG A 33 -13.98 3.51 2.22
N ILE A 34 -12.95 2.88 1.67
CA ILE A 34 -12.94 1.44 1.40
C ILE A 34 -12.58 0.64 2.64
N VAL A 35 -11.45 0.96 3.25
CA VAL A 35 -10.88 0.16 4.34
C VAL A 35 -9.89 1.01 5.13
N GLU A 36 -9.68 0.65 6.39
CA GLU A 36 -8.65 1.26 7.22
C GLU A 36 -7.31 0.54 7.01
N TYR A 37 -6.23 1.30 6.87
CA TYR A 37 -4.87 0.77 6.88
C TYR A 37 -4.48 0.53 8.34
N LYS A 38 -4.80 -0.65 8.85
CA LYS A 38 -4.60 -1.01 10.25
C LYS A 38 -3.17 -1.44 10.52
N GLY A 39 -2.64 -1.00 11.64
CA GLY A 39 -1.32 -1.38 12.09
C GLY A 39 -1.02 -0.85 13.48
N ARG A 40 0.18 -1.14 13.95
CA ARG A 40 0.64 -0.64 15.24
C ARG A 40 1.16 0.78 15.09
N LEU A 41 0.67 1.70 15.93
CA LEU A 41 1.26 3.04 16.01
C LEU A 41 2.60 2.96 16.70
N GLN A 42 3.63 3.48 16.06
CA GLN A 42 5.00 3.47 16.58
C GLN A 42 5.69 4.79 16.29
N PRO A 43 6.65 5.22 17.15
CA PRO A 43 7.43 6.40 16.85
C PRO A 43 8.23 6.21 15.57
N TRP A 44 8.22 7.23 14.70
CA TRP A 44 8.96 7.16 13.44
C TRP A 44 10.45 6.91 13.65
N LYS A 45 11.02 7.50 14.69
CA LYS A 45 12.45 7.30 15.01
C LYS A 45 12.84 5.83 15.19
N ASP A 46 11.89 5.00 15.63
CA ASP A 46 12.13 3.58 15.85
C ASP A 46 12.01 2.75 14.57
N LEU A 47 11.33 3.29 13.56
CA LEU A 47 11.03 2.59 12.31
C LEU A 47 11.85 3.07 11.11
N LYS A 48 12.46 4.25 11.19
CA LYS A 48 13.11 4.84 10.01
C LYS A 48 14.23 3.98 9.41
N LYS A 49 14.89 3.15 10.22
CA LYS A 49 15.92 2.23 9.72
C LYS A 49 15.35 1.09 8.88
N GLU A 50 14.04 0.83 9.01
CA GLU A 50 13.33 -0.18 8.22
C GLU A 50 12.68 0.42 6.98
N ASP A 51 12.75 1.75 6.84
CA ASP A 51 12.10 2.47 5.75
C ASP A 51 12.59 1.95 4.39
N GLY A 52 11.65 1.64 3.51
CA GLY A 52 11.93 1.02 2.22
C GLY A 52 12.22 -0.47 2.27
N ARG A 53 12.48 -1.05 3.43
CA ARG A 53 12.71 -2.49 3.62
C ARG A 53 11.48 -3.20 4.17
N ASN A 54 10.65 -2.47 4.90
CA ASN A 54 9.35 -2.93 5.37
C ASN A 54 8.29 -2.13 4.63
N ALA A 55 7.66 -2.74 3.62
CA ALA A 55 6.68 -2.08 2.76
C ALA A 55 5.35 -1.79 3.47
N TYR A 56 5.19 -2.25 4.71
CA TYR A 56 3.97 -2.08 5.48
C TYR A 56 4.03 -0.92 6.47
N ILE A 57 5.04 -0.06 6.37
CA ILE A 57 5.14 1.15 7.18
C ILE A 57 4.50 2.31 6.42
N PHE A 58 3.55 2.98 7.06
CA PHE A 58 2.96 4.22 6.55
C PHE A 58 3.25 5.35 7.55
N ARG A 59 4.05 6.32 7.13
CA ARG A 59 4.40 7.46 7.97
C ARG A 59 3.28 8.48 7.95
N ILE A 60 2.68 8.73 9.12
CA ILE A 60 1.60 9.72 9.28
C ILE A 60 2.17 11.13 9.31
N ASN A 61 3.23 11.35 10.09
CA ASN A 61 3.88 12.64 10.25
C ASN A 61 5.32 12.42 10.72
N ASN A 62 6.00 13.49 11.11
CA ASN A 62 7.41 13.40 11.53
C ASN A 62 7.64 12.58 12.81
N ARG A 63 6.60 12.31 13.58
CA ARG A 63 6.71 11.63 14.88
C ARG A 63 6.20 10.20 14.88
N ILE A 64 5.16 9.91 14.09
CA ILE A 64 4.39 8.67 14.20
C ILE A 64 4.24 7.99 12.84
N ALA A 65 4.31 6.67 12.86
CA ALA A 65 4.01 5.84 11.70
C ALA A 65 3.13 4.67 12.10
N ILE A 66 2.46 4.09 11.10
CA ILE A 66 1.68 2.87 11.25
C ILE A 66 2.51 1.72 10.67
N ASN A 67 2.73 0.69 11.47
CA ASN A 67 3.43 -0.52 11.02
C ASN A 67 2.41 -1.65 10.91
N ALA A 68 2.05 -2.02 9.69
CA ALA A 68 1.07 -3.07 9.44
C ALA A 68 1.70 -4.47 9.36
N LEU A 69 3.02 -4.59 9.46
CA LEU A 69 3.70 -5.88 9.36
C LEU A 69 3.15 -6.93 10.33
N PRO A 70 2.94 -6.62 11.64
CA PRO A 70 2.37 -7.62 12.56
C PRO A 70 0.88 -7.88 12.36
N TYR A 71 0.18 -7.07 11.58
CA TYR A 71 -1.28 -7.18 11.38
C TYR A 71 -1.59 -7.99 10.12
N LYS A 72 -1.24 -9.27 10.13
CA LYS A 72 -1.28 -10.15 8.95
C LYS A 72 -2.67 -10.31 8.32
N LYS A 73 -3.73 -10.13 9.08
CA LYS A 73 -5.11 -10.27 8.60
C LYS A 73 -5.74 -8.94 8.18
N ALA A 74 -5.04 -7.82 8.35
CA ALA A 74 -5.56 -6.51 7.97
C ALA A 74 -5.51 -6.37 6.45
N MET A 75 -6.65 -6.14 5.82
CA MET A 75 -6.75 -6.14 4.35
C MET A 75 -6.08 -4.96 3.67
N GLY A 76 -6.09 -3.78 4.29
CA GLY A 76 -5.51 -2.57 3.69
C GLY A 76 -4.04 -2.70 3.32
N ARG A 77 -3.29 -3.54 4.01
CA ARG A 77 -1.86 -3.72 3.74
C ARG A 77 -1.57 -4.42 2.40
N PHE A 78 -2.57 -5.02 1.77
CA PHE A 78 -2.39 -5.74 0.51
C PHE A 78 -2.63 -4.88 -0.72
N ALA A 79 -3.06 -3.62 -0.58
CA ALA A 79 -3.24 -2.74 -1.72
C ALA A 79 -1.87 -2.35 -2.30
N ASN A 80 -1.70 -2.57 -3.59
CA ASN A 80 -0.45 -2.28 -4.31
C ASN A 80 -0.54 -0.95 -5.04
N ASP A 81 0.61 -0.43 -5.51
CA ASP A 81 0.70 0.80 -6.29
C ASP A 81 0.94 0.44 -7.76
N ALA A 82 0.01 0.82 -8.64
CA ALA A 82 0.11 0.55 -10.07
C ALA A 82 1.21 1.36 -10.76
N LYS A 83 1.74 2.39 -10.12
CA LYS A 83 2.82 3.23 -10.65
C LYS A 83 4.20 2.81 -10.16
N GLY A 84 4.31 1.67 -9.48
CA GLY A 84 5.57 1.21 -8.92
C GLY A 84 6.51 0.59 -9.94
N LEU A 85 7.40 -0.28 -9.45
CA LEU A 85 8.41 -0.92 -10.29
C LEU A 85 7.84 -1.91 -11.31
N ALA A 86 6.69 -2.52 -11.01
CA ALA A 86 6.07 -3.55 -11.84
C ALA A 86 4.86 -3.01 -12.61
N ARG A 87 5.06 -1.90 -13.35
CA ARG A 87 3.96 -1.28 -14.12
C ARG A 87 3.44 -2.18 -15.23
N VAL A 88 2.12 -2.16 -15.41
CA VAL A 88 1.43 -2.86 -16.50
C VAL A 88 0.57 -1.84 -17.24
N PRO A 89 0.69 -1.74 -18.58
CA PRO A 89 -0.15 -0.82 -19.34
C PRO A 89 -1.64 -1.05 -19.08
N GLY A 90 -2.39 0.02 -18.89
CA GLY A 90 -3.83 -0.05 -18.63
C GLY A 90 -4.21 -0.18 -17.16
N LEU A 91 -3.27 -0.55 -16.27
CA LEU A 91 -3.54 -0.58 -14.83
C LEU A 91 -3.16 0.76 -14.21
N LYS A 92 -4.10 1.36 -13.49
CA LYS A 92 -3.94 2.70 -12.89
C LYS A 92 -4.40 2.69 -11.44
N ASN A 93 -3.83 3.60 -10.65
CA ASN A 93 -4.28 3.80 -9.28
C ASN A 93 -5.72 4.31 -9.27
N ASN A 94 -6.52 3.79 -8.34
CA ASN A 94 -7.95 4.12 -8.22
C ASN A 94 -8.32 4.50 -6.79
N SER A 95 -7.34 4.64 -5.92
CA SER A 95 -7.55 4.99 -4.53
C SER A 95 -6.35 5.76 -3.98
N GLU A 96 -6.52 6.35 -2.80
CA GLU A 96 -5.49 7.12 -2.13
C GLU A 96 -5.53 6.89 -0.63
N TYR A 97 -4.39 7.13 0.02
CA TYR A 97 -4.33 7.12 1.48
C TYR A 97 -4.85 8.44 2.02
N MET A 98 -5.73 8.35 3.03
CA MET A 98 -6.27 9.53 3.72
C MET A 98 -6.02 9.40 5.20
N VAL A 99 -5.33 10.38 5.77
CA VAL A 99 -4.99 10.40 7.20
C VAL A 99 -6.01 11.25 7.95
N GLU A 100 -6.56 10.69 9.03
CA GLU A 100 -7.41 11.41 9.97
C GLU A 100 -6.90 11.11 11.39
N GLY A 101 -6.35 12.13 12.05
CA GLY A 101 -5.71 11.94 13.36
C GLY A 101 -4.54 10.96 13.24
N ASN A 102 -4.58 9.88 14.01
CA ASN A 102 -3.57 8.83 13.99
C ASN A 102 -4.00 7.59 13.19
N LYS A 103 -5.00 7.75 12.33
CA LYS A 103 -5.52 6.67 11.49
C LYS A 103 -5.28 6.97 10.03
N CYS A 104 -5.12 5.92 9.24
CA CYS A 104 -4.98 6.00 7.80
C CYS A 104 -6.06 5.13 7.14
N PHE A 105 -6.69 5.67 6.11
CA PHE A 105 -7.74 4.98 5.37
C PHE A 105 -7.38 4.95 3.89
N ILE A 106 -7.99 4.04 3.16
CA ILE A 106 -7.90 3.98 1.70
C ILE A 106 -9.26 4.40 1.15
N ASP A 107 -9.28 5.52 0.41
CA ASP A 107 -10.48 6.10 -0.18
C ASP A 107 -10.42 5.99 -1.70
N ALA A 108 -11.56 5.68 -2.34
CA ALA A 108 -11.65 5.57 -3.78
C ALA A 108 -11.53 6.95 -4.44
N THR A 109 -10.63 7.08 -5.43
CA THR A 109 -10.47 8.33 -6.20
C THR A 109 -11.24 8.31 -7.51
N ARG A 110 -11.80 7.14 -7.86
CA ARG A 110 -12.68 6.95 -9.02
C ARG A 110 -13.58 5.76 -8.74
N ASN A 111 -14.56 5.51 -9.60
CA ASN A 111 -15.39 4.34 -9.50
C ASN A 111 -14.55 3.09 -9.74
N ILE A 112 -14.72 2.07 -8.89
CA ILE A 112 -14.02 0.79 -8.98
C ILE A 112 -15.10 -0.27 -9.21
N LEU A 113 -14.94 -1.07 -10.25
CA LEU A 113 -15.94 -2.07 -10.60
C LEU A 113 -15.66 -3.39 -9.88
N LYS A 114 -16.73 -4.15 -9.63
CA LYS A 114 -16.64 -5.49 -9.09
C LYS A 114 -15.61 -6.31 -9.85
N GLY A 115 -14.72 -6.95 -9.14
CA GLY A 115 -13.64 -7.78 -9.70
C GLY A 115 -12.34 -7.05 -9.96
N GLU A 116 -12.32 -5.72 -9.89
CA GLU A 116 -11.11 -4.95 -10.12
C GLU A 116 -10.19 -4.96 -8.91
N GLU A 117 -8.89 -4.86 -9.16
CA GLU A 117 -7.89 -4.70 -8.10
C GLU A 117 -7.89 -3.25 -7.61
N ILE A 118 -7.75 -3.09 -6.30
CA ILE A 118 -7.65 -1.79 -5.65
C ILE A 118 -6.17 -1.41 -5.61
N PHE A 119 -5.82 -0.34 -6.34
CA PHE A 119 -4.46 0.18 -6.39
C PHE A 119 -4.41 1.55 -5.70
N VAL A 120 -3.46 1.70 -4.79
CA VAL A 120 -3.28 2.94 -4.01
C VAL A 120 -1.92 3.55 -4.30
N GLU A 121 -1.86 4.87 -4.35
CA GLU A 121 -0.59 5.58 -4.61
C GLU A 121 0.26 5.61 -3.34
N TYR A 122 1.45 5.01 -3.40
CA TYR A 122 2.42 5.02 -2.29
C TYR A 122 3.18 6.36 -2.22
N GLY A 123 3.26 7.07 -3.34
CA GLY A 123 3.98 8.34 -3.43
C GLY A 123 5.38 8.19 -4.01
N LYS A 124 5.86 9.31 -4.58
CA LYS A 124 7.16 9.35 -5.27
C LYS A 124 8.32 9.02 -4.32
N GLU A 125 8.28 9.54 -3.10
CA GLU A 125 9.36 9.33 -2.12
C GLU A 125 9.57 7.84 -1.80
N PHE A 126 8.49 7.09 -1.66
CA PHE A 126 8.57 5.65 -1.41
C PHE A 126 9.31 4.94 -2.55
N TRP A 127 8.91 5.20 -3.80
CA TRP A 127 9.50 4.52 -4.95
C TRP A 127 10.93 4.95 -5.23
N ASP A 128 11.27 6.22 -4.98
CA ASP A 128 12.64 6.70 -5.12
C ASP A 128 13.56 5.96 -4.13
N LEU A 129 13.08 5.74 -2.89
CA LEU A 129 13.83 4.99 -1.89
C LEU A 129 13.99 3.52 -2.29
N ILE A 130 12.94 2.88 -2.79
CA ILE A 130 13.01 1.48 -3.25
C ILE A 130 14.03 1.34 -4.39
N LYS A 131 14.00 2.24 -5.36
CA LYS A 131 14.96 2.24 -6.47
C LYS A 131 16.39 2.38 -5.98
N LYS A 132 16.62 3.23 -4.99
CA LYS A 132 17.93 3.41 -4.38
C LYS A 132 18.42 2.13 -3.71
N ILE A 133 17.57 1.47 -2.96
CA ILE A 133 17.90 0.22 -2.26
C ILE A 133 18.23 -0.88 -3.28
N GLU A 134 17.45 -1.01 -4.34
CA GLU A 134 17.72 -2.00 -5.40
C GLU A 134 19.05 -1.75 -6.09
N LYS A 135 19.38 -0.48 -6.35
CA LYS A 135 20.67 -0.11 -6.93
C LYS A 135 21.83 -0.49 -6.01
N GLU A 136 21.71 -0.23 -4.72
CA GLU A 136 22.74 -0.59 -3.73
C GLU A 136 22.96 -2.10 -3.66
N LYS A 137 21.89 -2.88 -3.71
CA LYS A 137 21.99 -4.34 -3.74
C LYS A 137 22.74 -4.85 -4.96
N ARG A 138 22.47 -4.28 -6.14
CA ARG A 138 23.18 -4.67 -7.38
C ARG A 138 24.67 -4.32 -7.31
N MET A 139 25.00 -3.15 -6.76
CA MET A 139 26.39 -2.73 -6.59
C MET A 139 27.14 -3.67 -5.65
N LYS A 140 26.53 -4.10 -4.55
CA LYS A 140 27.13 -5.06 -3.62
C LYS A 140 27.36 -6.42 -4.28
N SER A 141 26.43 -6.88 -5.11
CA SER A 141 26.56 -8.13 -5.84
C SER A 141 27.70 -8.10 -6.84
N SER A 142 27.93 -6.98 -7.51
CA SER A 142 28.96 -6.85 -8.53
C SER A 142 30.37 -6.70 -7.96
N LYS A 143 30.52 -6.47 -6.66
CA LYS A 143 31.82 -6.30 -5.99
C LYS A 143 32.42 -7.57 -5.42
N LYS A 144 31.85 -8.70 -5.72
CA LYS A 144 32.38 -9.99 -5.27
C LYS A 144 33.62 -10.41 -6.08
#